data_2fc7863386e01522286f38dcc0691c8d
#
_entry.id   2fc7863386e01522286f38dcc0691c8d
#
_cell.length_a   1.000
_cell.length_b   1.000
_cell.length_c   1.000
_cell.angle_alpha   90.00
_cell.angle_beta   90.00
_cell.angle_gamma   90.00
#
_symmetry.space_group_name_H-M   'P 1'
#
loop_
_entity.id
_entity.type
_entity.pdbx_description
1 polymer ?
#
loop_
_entity_poly.entity_id
_entity_poly.type
_entity_poly.pdbx_seq_one_letter_code
_entity_poly.pdbx_strand_id
1 'polypeptide(L)'
;VTLHGDSTYDSIEKITDEDLTLKIMLAIRDGDTIKAPEELAAVQDLEALTGINLEWEVIKASDWSMKTNLMFASGEMPDIIIAVNGQGQIDYEEYGVSQELVIPLDDYITEELMPNYYSRIQAEESDPTISLVASDGKTYSIGYLVGQYICEEGHYFINRDWMNELGLEDPTTVDELTEVLRKFKEAYPDYVPYEMGLDAGAYYDLKYVLPMFGIPNSDKWLYIDEDK
;
A
#
# COMPACT_ATOMS: atom_id res chain seq x y z
N VAL A 1 -28.50 -9.30 -11.31
CA VAL A 1 -27.79 -8.10 -10.85
C VAL A 1 -27.13 -7.43 -12.04
N THR A 2 -27.37 -6.14 -12.27
CA THR A 2 -26.68 -5.40 -13.33
C THR A 2 -25.48 -4.69 -12.71
N LEU A 3 -24.27 -5.13 -13.09
CA LEU A 3 -23.03 -4.55 -12.63
C LEU A 3 -22.55 -3.46 -13.59
N HIS A 4 -21.65 -2.59 -13.11
CA HIS A 4 -20.99 -1.56 -13.91
C HIS A 4 -19.83 -2.19 -14.70
N GLY A 5 -20.00 -2.28 -16.02
CA GLY A 5 -19.00 -2.84 -16.93
C GLY A 5 -19.14 -4.34 -17.21
N ASP A 6 -18.23 -4.89 -18.02
CA ASP A 6 -18.18 -6.31 -18.37
C ASP A 6 -17.54 -7.08 -17.20
N SER A 7 -18.33 -7.49 -16.22
CA SER A 7 -17.80 -8.25 -15.08
C SER A 7 -17.99 -9.75 -15.29
N THR A 8 -16.99 -10.51 -14.91
CA THR A 8 -17.00 -11.99 -14.89
C THR A 8 -17.61 -12.58 -13.62
N TYR A 9 -18.34 -11.78 -12.85
CA TYR A 9 -18.90 -12.16 -11.54
C TYR A 9 -20.33 -12.75 -11.61
N ASP A 10 -20.78 -13.19 -12.79
CA ASP A 10 -22.11 -13.79 -12.98
C ASP A 10 -22.35 -15.05 -12.14
N SER A 11 -21.32 -15.61 -11.51
CA SER A 11 -21.39 -16.83 -10.69
C SER A 11 -21.36 -16.57 -9.18
N ILE A 12 -21.28 -15.31 -8.72
CA ILE A 12 -21.31 -15.02 -7.29
C ILE A 12 -22.76 -15.04 -6.82
N GLU A 13 -23.08 -15.99 -5.95
CA GLU A 13 -24.33 -16.01 -5.22
C GLU A 13 -24.31 -14.94 -4.14
N LYS A 14 -25.46 -14.34 -3.87
CA LYS A 14 -25.62 -13.44 -2.73
C LYS A 14 -25.20 -14.14 -1.45
N ILE A 15 -24.46 -13.43 -0.61
CA ILE A 15 -24.04 -13.95 0.70
C ILE A 15 -25.24 -14.07 1.64
N THR A 16 -26.18 -13.13 1.55
CA THR A 16 -27.39 -13.12 2.37
C THR A 16 -28.57 -12.47 1.65
N ASP A 17 -29.77 -12.89 1.99
CA ASP A 17 -31.03 -12.22 1.62
C ASP A 17 -31.61 -11.38 2.79
N GLU A 18 -30.92 -11.37 3.94
CA GLU A 18 -31.31 -10.53 5.07
C GLU A 18 -30.90 -9.08 4.82
N ASP A 19 -31.60 -8.14 5.43
CA ASP A 19 -31.25 -6.72 5.42
C ASP A 19 -30.11 -6.47 6.41
N LEU A 20 -28.87 -6.78 5.96
CA LEU A 20 -27.66 -6.65 6.73
C LEU A 20 -26.90 -5.40 6.29
N THR A 21 -26.50 -4.60 7.27
CA THR A 21 -25.61 -3.44 7.06
C THR A 21 -24.32 -3.62 7.85
N LEU A 22 -23.17 -3.47 7.19
CA LEU A 22 -21.86 -3.43 7.83
C LEU A 22 -21.34 -2.01 7.88
N LYS A 23 -20.84 -1.60 9.03
CA LYS A 23 -20.17 -0.31 9.24
C LYS A 23 -18.69 -0.43 8.96
N ILE A 24 -18.19 0.43 8.09
CA ILE A 24 -16.80 0.44 7.65
C ILE A 24 -16.15 1.78 8.01
N MET A 25 -15.06 1.73 8.74
CA MET A 25 -14.20 2.88 8.97
C MET A 25 -13.01 2.84 8.03
N LEU A 26 -12.85 3.87 7.18
CA LEU A 26 -11.84 3.97 6.15
C LEU A 26 -10.87 5.12 6.45
N ALA A 27 -9.58 4.82 6.57
CA ALA A 27 -8.54 5.83 6.67
C ALA A 27 -8.15 6.36 5.28
N ILE A 28 -7.98 7.68 5.14
CA ILE A 28 -7.44 8.32 3.94
C ILE A 28 -6.34 9.32 4.31
N ARG A 29 -5.50 9.69 3.36
CA ARG A 29 -4.50 10.74 3.55
C ARG A 29 -5.16 12.12 3.67
N ASP A 30 -4.54 13.04 4.39
CA ASP A 30 -5.09 14.40 4.60
C ASP A 30 -5.28 15.20 3.31
N GLY A 31 -4.39 15.02 2.34
CA GLY A 31 -4.44 15.67 1.04
C GLY A 31 -5.37 15.00 0.02
N ASP A 32 -5.87 13.80 0.31
CA ASP A 32 -6.69 13.07 -0.63
C ASP A 32 -8.11 13.67 -0.71
N THR A 33 -8.60 13.78 -1.94
CA THR A 33 -10.00 14.07 -2.24
C THR A 33 -10.57 12.85 -2.92
N ILE A 34 -11.40 12.11 -2.22
CA ILE A 34 -12.08 10.93 -2.75
C ILE A 34 -13.57 11.24 -2.94
N LYS A 35 -14.20 10.55 -3.88
CA LYS A 35 -15.65 10.47 -3.91
C LYS A 35 -16.13 9.73 -2.68
N ALA A 36 -17.34 10.02 -2.25
CA ALA A 36 -17.99 9.21 -1.20
C ALA A 36 -17.98 7.74 -1.65
N PRO A 37 -17.55 6.79 -0.79
CA PRO A 37 -17.42 5.39 -1.21
C PRO A 37 -18.69 4.82 -1.81
N GLU A 38 -19.84 5.19 -1.31
CA GLU A 38 -21.18 4.78 -1.79
C GLU A 38 -21.48 5.27 -3.22
N GLU A 39 -20.75 6.27 -3.73
CA GLU A 39 -20.87 6.75 -5.11
C GLU A 39 -19.96 5.99 -6.10
N LEU A 40 -19.13 5.10 -5.59
CA LEU A 40 -18.20 4.33 -6.42
C LEU A 40 -18.93 3.12 -7.02
N ALA A 41 -18.83 2.95 -8.33
CA ALA A 41 -19.41 1.81 -9.03
C ALA A 41 -19.00 0.46 -8.44
N ALA A 42 -17.74 0.31 -8.05
CA ALA A 42 -17.22 -0.91 -7.44
C ALA A 42 -17.87 -1.22 -6.08
N VAL A 43 -18.21 -0.20 -5.29
CA VAL A 43 -18.93 -0.37 -4.01
C VAL A 43 -20.37 -0.78 -4.27
N GLN A 44 -21.04 -0.11 -5.21
CA GLN A 44 -22.40 -0.44 -5.60
C GLN A 44 -22.52 -1.86 -6.18
N ASP A 45 -21.53 -2.28 -6.98
CA ASP A 45 -21.45 -3.64 -7.49
C ASP A 45 -21.21 -4.65 -6.36
N LEU A 46 -20.37 -4.32 -5.39
CA LEU A 46 -20.12 -5.16 -4.22
C LEU A 46 -21.40 -5.37 -3.39
N GLU A 47 -22.13 -4.31 -3.08
CA GLU A 47 -23.41 -4.38 -2.37
C GLU A 47 -24.44 -5.22 -3.14
N ALA A 48 -24.52 -5.01 -4.46
CA ALA A 48 -25.42 -5.76 -5.33
C ALA A 48 -25.09 -7.25 -5.42
N LEU A 49 -23.78 -7.60 -5.44
CA LEU A 49 -23.30 -8.98 -5.48
C LEU A 49 -23.49 -9.70 -4.15
N THR A 50 -23.16 -9.03 -3.05
CA THR A 50 -23.18 -9.67 -1.72
C THR A 50 -24.55 -9.66 -1.07
N GLY A 51 -25.41 -8.68 -1.41
CA GLY A 51 -26.68 -8.41 -0.72
C GLY A 51 -26.49 -7.69 0.62
N ILE A 52 -25.27 -7.16 0.89
CA ILE A 52 -24.92 -6.48 2.14
C ILE A 52 -24.86 -4.98 1.87
N ASN A 53 -25.51 -4.16 2.71
CA ASN A 53 -25.39 -2.71 2.65
C ASN A 53 -24.12 -2.26 3.40
N LEU A 54 -23.45 -1.22 2.90
CA LEU A 54 -22.20 -0.72 3.47
C LEU A 54 -22.39 0.73 3.94
N GLU A 55 -22.20 0.97 5.24
CA GLU A 55 -22.18 2.31 5.84
C GLU A 55 -20.75 2.75 6.07
N TRP A 56 -20.34 3.87 5.46
CA TRP A 56 -18.95 4.32 5.46
C TRP A 56 -18.71 5.50 6.38
N GLU A 57 -17.69 5.39 7.22
CA GLU A 57 -17.09 6.49 7.95
C GLU A 57 -15.67 6.74 7.45
N VAL A 58 -15.45 7.85 6.73
CA VAL A 58 -14.15 8.20 6.16
C VAL A 58 -13.40 9.14 7.09
N ILE A 59 -12.22 8.72 7.55
CA ILE A 59 -11.39 9.43 8.54
C ILE A 59 -10.07 9.85 7.90
N LYS A 60 -9.69 11.11 8.07
CA LYS A 60 -8.38 11.60 7.64
C LYS A 60 -7.28 11.14 8.59
N ALA A 61 -6.07 10.97 8.06
CA ALA A 61 -4.91 10.51 8.82
C ALA A 61 -4.62 11.37 10.06
N SER A 62 -4.78 12.69 9.96
CA SER A 62 -4.62 13.62 11.09
C SER A 62 -5.58 13.37 12.25
N ASP A 63 -6.78 12.85 11.96
CA ASP A 63 -7.82 12.63 12.95
C ASP A 63 -7.86 11.17 13.44
N TRP A 64 -7.08 10.28 12.80
CA TRP A 64 -7.14 8.84 13.01
C TRP A 64 -6.93 8.44 14.48
N SER A 65 -5.83 8.86 15.08
CA SER A 65 -5.50 8.46 16.46
C SER A 65 -6.55 8.92 17.47
N MET A 66 -7.08 10.13 17.32
CA MET A 66 -8.14 10.62 18.19
C MET A 66 -9.42 9.80 18.03
N LYS A 67 -9.81 9.52 16.78
CA LYS A 67 -11.02 8.78 16.47
C LYS A 67 -10.95 7.33 16.96
N THR A 68 -9.84 6.63 16.70
CA THR A 68 -9.64 5.24 17.13
C THR A 68 -9.60 5.12 18.66
N ASN A 69 -8.91 6.03 19.36
CA ASN A 69 -8.91 6.03 20.82
C ASN A 69 -10.30 6.21 21.41
N LEU A 70 -11.11 7.12 20.83
CA LEU A 70 -12.49 7.32 21.28
C LEU A 70 -13.36 6.09 21.00
N MET A 71 -13.24 5.51 19.82
CA MET A 71 -13.94 4.30 19.38
C MET A 71 -13.66 3.13 20.34
N PHE A 72 -12.38 2.82 20.59
CA PHE A 72 -12.01 1.74 21.51
C PHE A 72 -12.44 2.02 22.94
N ALA A 73 -12.36 3.27 23.41
CA ALA A 73 -12.78 3.64 24.76
C ALA A 73 -14.30 3.58 24.95
N SER A 74 -15.10 3.88 23.93
CA SER A 74 -16.55 3.83 23.99
C SER A 74 -17.13 2.42 23.78
N GLY A 75 -16.36 1.54 23.11
CA GLY A 75 -16.85 0.23 22.65
C GLY A 75 -17.81 0.31 21.46
N GLU A 76 -17.99 1.49 20.86
CA GLU A 76 -18.77 1.67 19.62
C GLU A 76 -17.85 1.41 18.42
N MET A 77 -17.70 0.12 18.08
CA MET A 77 -16.81 -0.34 17.02
C MET A 77 -17.53 -0.42 15.66
N PRO A 78 -16.86 -0.11 14.54
CA PRO A 78 -17.31 -0.54 13.22
C PRO A 78 -17.11 -2.05 13.07
N ASP A 79 -17.75 -2.64 12.06
CA ASP A 79 -17.57 -4.05 11.74
C ASP A 79 -16.22 -4.28 11.03
N ILE A 80 -15.78 -3.30 10.22
CA ILE A 80 -14.55 -3.38 9.43
C ILE A 80 -13.77 -2.08 9.53
N ILE A 81 -12.45 -2.20 9.70
CA ILE A 81 -11.51 -1.06 9.66
C ILE A 81 -10.58 -1.26 8.46
N ILE A 82 -10.51 -0.27 7.59
CA ILE A 82 -9.65 -0.30 6.39
C ILE A 82 -8.57 0.77 6.52
N ALA A 83 -7.32 0.31 6.62
CA ALA A 83 -6.14 1.16 6.55
C ALA A 83 -5.63 1.24 5.10
N VAL A 84 -5.26 2.43 4.62
CA VAL A 84 -4.78 2.64 3.26
C VAL A 84 -3.38 3.25 3.26
N ASN A 85 -2.45 2.62 2.54
CA ASN A 85 -1.09 3.13 2.30
C ASN A 85 -0.35 3.54 3.59
N GLY A 86 -0.40 2.69 4.61
CA GLY A 86 0.26 2.96 5.90
C GLY A 86 -0.47 3.97 6.80
N GLN A 87 -1.65 4.43 6.39
CA GLN A 87 -2.53 5.24 7.22
C GLN A 87 -3.61 4.37 7.86
N GLY A 88 -3.99 4.70 9.08
CA GLY A 88 -5.07 3.98 9.75
C GLY A 88 -4.67 2.65 10.37
N GLN A 89 -3.41 2.46 10.69
CA GLN A 89 -2.96 1.24 11.36
C GLN A 89 -3.55 1.12 12.77
N ILE A 90 -3.84 -0.12 13.15
CA ILE A 90 -4.31 -0.50 14.48
C ILE A 90 -3.17 -1.24 15.19
N ASP A 91 -2.98 -0.97 16.46
CA ASP A 91 -2.07 -1.71 17.31
C ASP A 91 -2.69 -3.07 17.67
N TYR A 92 -2.29 -4.11 16.95
CA TYR A 92 -2.83 -5.46 17.15
C TYR A 92 -2.40 -6.08 18.48
N GLU A 93 -1.24 -5.68 19.04
CA GLU A 93 -0.79 -6.16 20.34
C GLU A 93 -1.69 -5.61 21.46
N GLU A 94 -2.10 -4.35 21.35
CA GLU A 94 -2.99 -3.74 22.32
C GLU A 94 -4.45 -4.20 22.11
N TYR A 95 -5.00 -3.99 20.92
CA TYR A 95 -6.43 -4.16 20.68
C TYR A 95 -6.85 -5.57 20.26
N GLY A 96 -5.93 -6.36 19.75
CA GLY A 96 -6.16 -7.78 19.41
C GLY A 96 -5.76 -8.69 20.56
N VAL A 97 -4.45 -8.72 20.91
CA VAL A 97 -3.91 -9.67 21.88
C VAL A 97 -4.32 -9.33 23.31
N SER A 98 -4.18 -8.05 23.73
CA SER A 98 -4.37 -7.67 25.15
C SER A 98 -5.81 -7.38 25.50
N GLN A 99 -6.56 -6.69 24.63
CA GLN A 99 -7.92 -6.25 24.90
C GLN A 99 -9.02 -7.09 24.22
N GLU A 100 -8.66 -7.95 23.29
CA GLU A 100 -9.59 -8.83 22.55
C GLU A 100 -10.74 -8.07 21.85
N LEU A 101 -10.50 -6.81 21.45
CA LEU A 101 -11.47 -5.96 20.77
C LEU A 101 -11.46 -6.18 19.24
N VAL A 102 -10.35 -6.66 18.71
CA VAL A 102 -10.20 -7.09 17.30
C VAL A 102 -10.03 -8.61 17.30
N ILE A 103 -10.77 -9.30 16.46
CA ILE A 103 -10.76 -10.77 16.41
C ILE A 103 -9.60 -11.31 15.56
N PRO A 104 -9.01 -12.45 15.92
CA PRO A 104 -8.07 -13.16 15.06
C PRO A 104 -8.79 -13.73 13.83
N LEU A 105 -8.10 -13.76 12.70
CA LEU A 105 -8.66 -14.13 11.40
C LEU A 105 -8.17 -15.50 10.90
N ASP A 106 -7.34 -16.19 11.64
CA ASP A 106 -6.72 -17.46 11.22
C ASP A 106 -7.76 -18.52 10.84
N ASP A 107 -8.85 -18.62 11.59
CA ASP A 107 -9.94 -19.56 11.30
C ASP A 107 -10.74 -19.21 10.04
N TYR A 108 -10.60 -17.98 9.55
CA TYR A 108 -11.30 -17.47 8.36
C TYR A 108 -10.40 -17.42 7.11
N ILE A 109 -9.07 -17.35 7.28
CA ILE A 109 -8.12 -17.35 6.16
C ILE A 109 -7.84 -18.80 5.74
N THR A 110 -8.82 -19.39 5.10
CA THR A 110 -8.78 -20.80 4.66
C THR A 110 -9.08 -20.93 3.17
N GLU A 111 -8.71 -22.07 2.58
CA GLU A 111 -9.03 -22.35 1.17
C GLU A 111 -10.54 -22.36 0.90
N GLU A 112 -11.36 -22.76 1.88
CA GLU A 112 -12.82 -22.80 1.75
C GLU A 112 -13.45 -21.41 1.81
N LEU A 113 -13.03 -20.58 2.78
CA LEU A 113 -13.68 -19.29 3.05
C LEU A 113 -13.06 -18.13 2.24
N MET A 114 -11.76 -18.20 1.97
CA MET A 114 -11.02 -17.16 1.25
C MET A 114 -10.13 -17.74 0.13
N PRO A 115 -10.68 -18.49 -0.83
CA PRO A 115 -9.89 -19.28 -1.79
C PRO A 115 -8.88 -18.44 -2.60
N ASN A 116 -9.26 -17.25 -3.02
CA ASN A 116 -8.40 -16.37 -3.82
C ASN A 116 -7.25 -15.81 -3.00
N TYR A 117 -7.49 -15.36 -1.78
CA TYR A 117 -6.47 -14.84 -0.89
C TYR A 117 -5.53 -15.96 -0.43
N TYR A 118 -6.10 -17.09 0.00
CA TYR A 118 -5.36 -18.26 0.44
C TYR A 118 -4.42 -18.79 -0.65
N SER A 119 -4.92 -18.98 -1.88
CA SER A 119 -4.10 -19.46 -2.99
C SER A 119 -2.94 -18.50 -3.33
N ARG A 120 -3.15 -17.18 -3.18
CA ARG A 120 -2.10 -16.17 -3.40
C ARG A 120 -1.01 -16.26 -2.34
N ILE A 121 -1.37 -16.43 -1.06
CA ILE A 121 -0.39 -16.62 0.01
C ILE A 121 0.45 -17.87 -0.24
N GLN A 122 -0.18 -18.98 -0.63
CA GLN A 122 0.51 -20.24 -0.88
C GLN A 122 1.41 -20.23 -2.13
N ALA A 123 1.20 -19.31 -3.05
CA ALA A 123 1.99 -19.20 -4.27
C ALA A 123 3.32 -18.46 -4.09
N GLU A 124 3.50 -17.76 -2.97
CA GLU A 124 4.73 -17.02 -2.68
C GLU A 124 5.81 -17.95 -2.08
N GLU A 125 7.08 -17.73 -2.43
CA GLU A 125 8.22 -18.49 -1.89
C GLU A 125 8.44 -18.25 -0.40
N SER A 126 8.06 -17.09 0.08
CA SER A 126 8.08 -16.71 1.50
C SER A 126 6.69 -16.30 1.93
N ASP A 127 6.33 -16.58 3.17
CA ASP A 127 5.03 -16.18 3.70
C ASP A 127 4.88 -14.64 3.72
N PRO A 128 4.05 -14.07 2.84
CA PRO A 128 3.89 -12.62 2.74
C PRO A 128 3.12 -12.04 3.94
N THR A 129 2.52 -12.90 4.77
CA THR A 129 1.70 -12.50 5.93
C THR A 129 2.49 -12.47 7.23
N ILE A 130 3.75 -12.89 7.23
CA ILE A 130 4.59 -12.99 8.44
C ILE A 130 4.67 -11.67 9.24
N SER A 131 4.58 -10.54 8.57
CA SER A 131 4.59 -9.22 9.22
C SER A 131 3.26 -8.84 9.86
N LEU A 132 2.21 -9.62 9.63
CA LEU A 132 0.87 -9.43 10.19
C LEU A 132 0.62 -10.30 11.42
N VAL A 133 1.55 -11.21 11.73
CA VAL A 133 1.44 -12.13 12.87
C VAL A 133 1.80 -11.37 14.15
N ALA A 134 0.89 -11.36 15.12
CA ALA A 134 1.08 -10.77 16.43
C ALA A 134 1.90 -11.68 17.36
N SER A 135 2.26 -11.19 18.56
CA SER A 135 3.09 -11.93 19.52
C SER A 135 2.48 -13.24 20.01
N ASP A 136 1.17 -13.37 19.95
CA ASP A 136 0.44 -14.61 20.28
C ASP A 136 0.42 -15.66 19.14
N GLY A 137 1.04 -15.33 18.01
CA GLY A 137 1.10 -16.19 16.83
C GLY A 137 -0.12 -16.13 15.94
N LYS A 138 -1.05 -15.20 16.15
CA LYS A 138 -2.27 -15.04 15.36
C LYS A 138 -2.23 -13.83 14.45
N THR A 139 -3.07 -13.84 13.43
CA THR A 139 -3.24 -12.78 12.43
C THR A 139 -4.54 -12.02 12.67
N TYR A 140 -4.45 -10.68 12.80
CA TYR A 140 -5.59 -9.81 13.11
C TYR A 140 -6.00 -8.92 11.93
N SER A 141 -5.38 -9.09 10.78
CA SER A 141 -5.70 -8.31 9.58
C SER A 141 -5.48 -9.09 8.31
N ILE A 142 -6.15 -8.66 7.24
CA ILE A 142 -5.89 -9.13 5.89
C ILE A 142 -4.92 -8.13 5.25
N GLY A 143 -3.72 -8.61 4.92
CA GLY A 143 -2.70 -7.80 4.28
C GLY A 143 -3.02 -7.54 2.80
N TYR A 144 -2.54 -6.42 2.30
CA TYR A 144 -2.54 -6.14 0.88
C TYR A 144 -1.45 -6.98 0.20
N LEU A 145 -1.85 -7.98 -0.56
CA LEU A 145 -0.94 -8.83 -1.31
C LEU A 145 -0.60 -8.15 -2.63
N VAL A 146 0.59 -7.61 -2.64
CA VAL A 146 1.19 -7.01 -3.82
C VAL A 146 1.96 -8.12 -4.53
N GLY A 147 1.43 -8.66 -5.63
CA GLY A 147 2.16 -9.63 -6.45
C GLY A 147 3.49 -9.03 -6.92
N GLN A 148 4.40 -9.84 -7.48
CA GLN A 148 5.69 -9.34 -7.98
C GLN A 148 5.47 -8.09 -8.83
N TYR A 149 5.73 -6.95 -8.22
CA TYR A 149 5.62 -5.68 -8.90
C TYR A 149 6.81 -5.50 -9.80
N ILE A 150 6.50 -5.47 -11.07
CA ILE A 150 7.19 -4.58 -11.98
C ILE A 150 6.57 -3.16 -11.81
N CYS A 151 6.24 -2.77 -10.63
CA CYS A 151 6.03 -1.38 -10.28
C CYS A 151 7.38 -0.87 -9.85
N GLU A 152 8.16 -0.52 -10.82
CA GLU A 152 9.29 0.35 -10.58
C GLU A 152 8.68 1.66 -10.09
N GLU A 153 8.68 1.85 -8.77
CA GLU A 153 8.15 3.04 -8.11
C GLU A 153 8.92 4.29 -8.48
N GLY A 154 10.07 4.14 -9.15
CA GLY A 154 10.90 5.22 -9.63
C GLY A 154 11.68 4.87 -10.89
N HIS A 155 11.82 5.84 -11.76
CA HIS A 155 12.63 5.76 -12.97
C HIS A 155 13.60 6.94 -13.02
N TYR A 156 14.79 6.69 -13.57
CA TYR A 156 15.69 7.76 -13.93
C TYR A 156 15.27 8.33 -15.29
N PHE A 157 15.09 9.63 -15.30
CA PHE A 157 14.88 10.37 -16.53
C PHE A 157 16.06 11.30 -16.76
N ILE A 158 16.54 11.35 -18.00
CA ILE A 158 17.60 12.26 -18.41
C ILE A 158 17.04 13.21 -19.48
N ASN A 159 17.41 14.49 -19.41
CA ASN A 159 17.01 15.45 -20.40
C ASN A 159 17.74 15.17 -21.72
N ARG A 160 17.03 14.56 -22.65
CA ARG A 160 17.57 14.13 -23.95
C ARG A 160 17.99 15.31 -24.83
N ASP A 161 17.30 16.43 -24.74
CA ASP A 161 17.64 17.60 -25.54
C ASP A 161 18.98 18.18 -25.08
N TRP A 162 19.22 18.26 -23.77
CA TRP A 162 20.51 18.68 -23.23
C TRP A 162 21.63 17.71 -23.60
N MET A 163 21.37 16.40 -23.57
CA MET A 163 22.33 15.38 -24.03
C MET A 163 22.76 15.63 -25.48
N ASN A 164 21.78 15.85 -26.35
CA ASN A 164 22.00 16.07 -27.77
C ASN A 164 22.74 17.40 -28.05
N GLU A 165 22.32 18.49 -27.39
CA GLU A 165 22.93 19.82 -27.56
C GLU A 165 24.40 19.83 -27.11
N LEU A 166 24.74 19.08 -26.06
CA LEU A 166 26.10 18.98 -25.54
C LEU A 166 26.92 17.85 -26.13
N GLY A 167 26.34 17.08 -27.05
CA GLY A 167 27.01 15.95 -27.71
C GLY A 167 27.43 14.85 -26.74
N LEU A 168 26.58 14.57 -25.72
CA LEU A 168 26.85 13.58 -24.68
C LEU A 168 26.19 12.25 -25.03
N GLU A 169 26.86 11.18 -24.68
CA GLU A 169 26.34 9.81 -24.79
C GLU A 169 25.67 9.39 -23.49
N ASP A 170 24.82 8.37 -23.54
CA ASP A 170 24.12 7.84 -22.37
C ASP A 170 25.11 7.28 -21.34
N PRO A 171 25.05 7.74 -20.08
CA PRO A 171 25.95 7.23 -19.06
C PRO A 171 25.61 5.79 -18.70
N THR A 172 26.62 4.95 -18.60
CA THR A 172 26.52 3.55 -18.20
C THR A 172 27.18 3.26 -16.86
N THR A 173 27.91 4.25 -16.32
CA THR A 173 28.60 4.19 -15.04
C THR A 173 28.26 5.42 -14.19
N VAL A 174 28.51 5.33 -12.88
CA VAL A 174 28.33 6.45 -11.95
C VAL A 174 29.28 7.62 -12.29
N ASP A 175 30.49 7.31 -12.72
CA ASP A 175 31.47 8.33 -13.12
C ASP A 175 31.01 9.06 -14.37
N GLU A 176 30.51 8.36 -15.39
CA GLU A 176 29.95 8.96 -16.59
C GLU A 176 28.71 9.81 -16.28
N LEU A 177 27.80 9.32 -15.42
CA LEU A 177 26.66 10.09 -14.96
C LEU A 177 27.11 11.37 -14.26
N THR A 178 28.13 11.28 -13.42
CA THR A 178 28.70 12.44 -12.70
C THR A 178 29.22 13.49 -13.70
N GLU A 179 29.92 13.05 -14.75
CA GLU A 179 30.43 13.97 -15.79
C GLU A 179 29.31 14.60 -16.59
N VAL A 180 28.25 13.85 -16.93
CA VAL A 180 27.06 14.38 -17.60
C VAL A 180 26.42 15.46 -16.73
N LEU A 181 26.20 15.21 -15.45
CA LEU A 181 25.60 16.18 -14.53
C LEU A 181 26.45 17.44 -14.34
N ARG A 182 27.78 17.31 -14.33
CA ARG A 182 28.70 18.46 -14.31
C ARG A 182 28.55 19.32 -15.57
N LYS A 183 28.52 18.70 -16.74
CA LYS A 183 28.33 19.39 -18.02
C LYS A 183 26.96 20.07 -18.11
N PHE A 184 25.92 19.45 -17.59
CA PHE A 184 24.61 20.07 -17.46
C PHE A 184 24.69 21.32 -16.57
N LYS A 185 25.36 21.25 -15.42
CA LYS A 185 25.51 22.38 -14.52
C LYS A 185 26.34 23.53 -15.11
N GLU A 186 27.35 23.22 -15.89
CA GLU A 186 28.20 24.20 -16.59
C GLU A 186 27.41 24.91 -17.71
N ALA A 187 26.64 24.15 -18.50
CA ALA A 187 25.89 24.70 -19.62
C ALA A 187 24.61 25.42 -19.18
N TYR A 188 23.98 24.95 -18.12
CA TYR A 188 22.70 25.45 -17.60
C TYR A 188 22.78 25.79 -16.11
N PRO A 189 23.53 26.85 -15.72
CA PRO A 189 23.84 27.14 -14.32
C PRO A 189 22.62 27.49 -13.46
N ASP A 190 21.53 27.92 -14.06
CA ASP A 190 20.29 28.26 -13.36
C ASP A 190 19.43 27.04 -13.02
N TYR A 191 19.77 25.87 -13.54
CA TYR A 191 19.02 24.63 -13.30
C TYR A 191 19.74 23.70 -12.33
N VAL A 192 18.98 22.85 -11.64
CA VAL A 192 19.47 21.77 -10.82
C VAL A 192 19.66 20.54 -11.71
N PRO A 193 20.89 20.04 -11.88
CA PRO A 193 21.15 18.95 -12.83
C PRO A 193 20.64 17.58 -12.34
N TYR A 194 20.44 17.42 -11.04
CA TYR A 194 19.86 16.23 -10.41
C TYR A 194 18.99 16.67 -9.24
N GLU A 195 17.76 16.24 -9.21
CA GLU A 195 16.78 16.53 -8.16
C GLU A 195 16.22 15.24 -7.61
N MET A 196 16.05 15.21 -6.30
CA MET A 196 15.41 14.13 -5.55
C MET A 196 14.26 14.73 -4.73
N GLY A 197 13.13 14.02 -4.63
CA GLY A 197 12.04 14.39 -3.73
C GLY A 197 12.46 14.24 -2.26
N LEU A 198 12.21 15.27 -1.43
CA LEU A 198 12.64 15.27 -0.02
C LEU A 198 11.51 14.94 0.98
N ASP A 199 10.29 14.76 0.51
CA ASP A 199 9.16 14.32 1.34
C ASP A 199 9.08 12.79 1.40
N ALA A 200 7.93 12.21 1.19
CA ALA A 200 7.81 10.74 1.12
C ALA A 200 8.72 10.10 0.04
N GLY A 201 9.19 10.91 -0.93
CA GLY A 201 10.08 10.50 -1.99
C GLY A 201 11.54 10.28 -1.58
N ALA A 202 12.06 10.92 -0.53
CA ALA A 202 13.47 10.75 -0.14
C ALA A 202 13.85 9.28 0.14
N TYR A 203 12.92 8.52 0.68
CA TYR A 203 13.06 7.08 0.89
C TYR A 203 13.21 6.34 -0.44
N TYR A 204 12.32 6.62 -1.39
CA TYR A 204 12.32 5.96 -2.69
C TYR A 204 13.53 6.36 -3.52
N ASP A 205 13.92 7.61 -3.51
CA ASP A 205 15.05 8.12 -4.27
C ASP A 205 16.37 7.51 -3.83
N LEU A 206 16.61 7.40 -2.52
CA LEU A 206 17.81 6.72 -1.99
C LEU A 206 17.83 5.23 -2.34
N LYS A 207 16.68 4.57 -2.36
CA LYS A 207 16.52 3.18 -2.77
C LYS A 207 17.10 2.90 -4.16
N TYR A 208 17.02 3.87 -5.06
CA TYR A 208 17.55 3.74 -6.42
C TYR A 208 19.01 4.21 -6.56
N VAL A 209 19.46 5.12 -5.71
CA VAL A 209 20.84 5.63 -5.73
C VAL A 209 21.83 4.65 -5.09
N LEU A 210 21.47 4.05 -3.95
CA LEU A 210 22.36 3.17 -3.20
C LEU A 210 22.91 1.98 -4.00
N PRO A 211 22.13 1.30 -4.86
CA PRO A 211 22.63 0.22 -5.70
C PRO A 211 23.72 0.64 -6.68
N MET A 212 23.77 1.91 -7.10
CA MET A 212 24.82 2.43 -7.96
C MET A 212 26.20 2.39 -7.28
N PHE A 213 26.21 2.35 -5.94
CA PHE A 213 27.43 2.27 -5.12
C PHE A 213 27.65 0.86 -4.54
N GLY A 214 26.96 -0.16 -5.06
CA GLY A 214 27.09 -1.54 -4.62
C GLY A 214 26.39 -1.85 -3.28
N ILE A 215 25.54 -0.94 -2.80
CA ILE A 215 24.71 -1.17 -1.61
C ILE A 215 23.39 -1.80 -2.07
N PRO A 216 23.07 -3.03 -1.66
CA PRO A 216 21.83 -3.67 -2.06
C PRO A 216 20.60 -2.86 -1.68
N ASN A 217 19.61 -2.89 -2.55
CA ASN A 217 18.32 -2.30 -2.26
C ASN A 217 17.61 -3.12 -1.17
N SER A 218 17.28 -2.48 -0.06
CA SER A 218 16.55 -3.09 1.06
C SER A 218 15.42 -2.18 1.49
N ASP A 219 14.21 -2.67 1.44
CA ASP A 219 13.01 -1.95 1.90
C ASP A 219 13.02 -1.65 3.40
N LYS A 220 13.92 -2.29 4.14
CA LYS A 220 14.03 -2.13 5.60
C LYS A 220 15.22 -1.28 6.05
N TRP A 221 15.97 -0.68 5.11
CA TRP A 221 17.22 0.07 5.42
C TRP A 221 18.27 -0.75 6.20
N LEU A 222 18.13 -2.06 6.19
CA LEU A 222 19.03 -2.99 6.86
C LEU A 222 19.82 -3.74 5.79
N TYR A 223 21.11 -3.53 5.80
CA TYR A 223 22.07 -4.29 5.01
C TYR A 223 23.02 -5.00 5.96
N ILE A 224 23.16 -6.31 5.78
CA ILE A 224 24.15 -7.11 6.47
C ILE A 224 25.28 -7.35 5.48
N ASP A 225 26.42 -6.78 5.75
CA ASP A 225 27.66 -7.06 5.02
C ASP A 225 28.20 -8.40 5.54
N GLU A 226 28.03 -9.46 4.75
CA GLU A 226 28.46 -10.82 5.11
C GLU A 226 29.99 -10.95 5.23
N ASP A 227 30.73 -9.95 4.71
CA ASP A 227 32.19 -9.90 4.77
C ASP A 227 32.71 -9.17 6.04
N LYS A 228 31.84 -8.72 6.93
CA LYS A 228 32.14 -8.07 8.21
C LYS A 228 31.39 -8.71 9.36
#